data_0f28f05fa09b23ed03cba7e4e0d5779f
#
_entry.id   0f28f05fa09b23ed03cba7e4e0d5779f
#
_cell.length_a   1.000
_cell.length_b   1.000
_cell.length_c   1.000
_cell.angle_alpha   90.00
_cell.angle_beta   90.00
_cell.angle_gamma   90.00
#
_symmetry.space_group_name_H-M   'P 1'
#
loop_
_entity.id
_entity.type
_entity.pdbx_description
1 polymer ?
#
loop_
_entity_poly.entity_id
_entity_poly.type
_entity_poly.pdbx_seq_one_letter_code
_entity_poly.pdbx_strand_id
1 'polypeptide(L)'
;MTHLPTEDETPVPGELLLYTSPDGNIRLDLRIHDETLWMTQQMMAELFQTSVQNIIMHVKNIYEETELEREGTCKDFLQVRQEGMRQVRRSITFYNLDMIISVGYRVNSIRGTQFRIWATQSLKEYMIKGVAIDDERLK
;
A
#
# COMPACT_ATOMS: atom_id res chain seq x y z
N MET A 1 8.48 -30.66 -7.36
CA MET A 1 8.78 -29.74 -6.27
C MET A 1 7.50 -29.02 -5.87
N THR A 2 7.20 -29.07 -4.63
CA THR A 2 5.99 -28.41 -4.14
C THR A 2 6.20 -26.90 -4.15
N HIS A 3 5.21 -26.20 -4.66
CA HIS A 3 5.23 -24.74 -4.59
C HIS A 3 5.20 -24.31 -3.11
N LEU A 4 6.14 -23.48 -2.72
CA LEU A 4 6.17 -22.91 -1.38
C LEU A 4 5.62 -21.50 -1.44
N PRO A 5 4.86 -21.09 -0.42
CA PRO A 5 4.41 -19.70 -0.35
C PRO A 5 5.62 -18.78 -0.42
N THR A 6 5.56 -17.81 -1.30
CA THR A 6 6.61 -16.81 -1.43
C THR A 6 6.21 -15.56 -0.67
N GLU A 7 7.14 -14.64 -0.58
CA GLU A 7 6.83 -13.34 0.03
C GLU A 7 5.77 -12.58 -0.75
N ASP A 8 5.59 -12.96 -2.04
CA ASP A 8 4.59 -12.31 -2.89
C ASP A 8 3.18 -12.85 -2.64
N GLU A 9 3.06 -14.00 -1.97
CA GLU A 9 1.76 -14.53 -1.64
C GLU A 9 1.20 -13.80 -0.43
N THR A 10 0.75 -12.58 -0.67
CA THR A 10 0.13 -11.78 0.36
C THR A 10 -1.36 -12.08 0.42
N PRO A 11 -1.93 -12.16 1.62
CA PRO A 11 -3.36 -12.35 1.78
C PRO A 11 -4.16 -11.08 1.50
N VAL A 12 -3.53 -9.97 1.16
CA VAL A 12 -4.27 -8.76 0.83
C VAL A 12 -5.08 -9.00 -0.42
N PRO A 13 -6.41 -9.02 -0.34
CA PRO A 13 -7.25 -9.22 -1.52
C PRO A 13 -7.27 -7.98 -2.40
N GLY A 14 -7.85 -8.12 -3.58
CA GLY A 14 -8.07 -7.00 -4.46
C GLY A 14 -7.24 -7.02 -5.72
N GLU A 15 -7.44 -6.02 -6.55
CA GLU A 15 -6.78 -5.91 -7.83
C GLU A 15 -5.35 -5.39 -7.65
N LEU A 16 -4.42 -5.98 -8.40
CA LEU A 16 -3.02 -5.58 -8.37
C LEU A 16 -2.82 -4.37 -9.28
N LEU A 17 -2.15 -3.35 -8.75
CA LEU A 17 -1.69 -2.21 -9.52
C LEU A 17 -0.19 -2.07 -9.39
N LEU A 18 0.48 -1.85 -10.51
CA LEU A 18 1.92 -1.61 -10.53
C LEU A 18 2.19 -0.11 -10.58
N TYR A 19 2.89 0.39 -9.56
CA TYR A 19 3.38 1.76 -9.57
C TYR A 19 4.83 1.77 -10.03
N THR A 20 5.13 2.63 -10.99
CA THR A 20 6.51 2.92 -11.41
C THR A 20 6.71 4.42 -11.31
N SER A 21 7.75 4.84 -10.59
CA SER A 21 8.06 6.26 -10.49
C SER A 21 8.45 6.83 -11.87
N PRO A 22 8.33 8.16 -12.08
CA PRO A 22 8.66 8.75 -13.37
C PRO A 22 10.08 8.47 -13.84
N ASP A 23 11.05 8.36 -12.92
CA ASP A 23 12.43 8.03 -13.26
C ASP A 23 12.69 6.53 -13.43
N GLY A 24 11.68 5.69 -13.16
CA GLY A 24 11.80 4.25 -13.29
C GLY A 24 12.53 3.55 -12.16
N ASN A 25 13.00 4.26 -11.16
CA ASN A 25 13.81 3.68 -10.10
C ASN A 25 13.00 2.99 -9.01
N ILE A 26 11.74 3.37 -8.84
CA ILE A 26 10.86 2.78 -7.84
C ILE A 26 9.76 2.02 -8.55
N ARG A 27 9.58 0.75 -8.17
CA ARG A 27 8.52 -0.12 -8.70
C ARG A 27 7.89 -0.84 -7.53
N LEU A 28 6.59 -0.68 -7.37
CA LEU A 28 5.85 -1.28 -6.26
C LEU A 28 4.60 -1.96 -6.79
N ASP A 29 4.34 -3.16 -6.27
CA ASP A 29 3.11 -3.89 -6.52
C ASP A 29 2.13 -3.56 -5.41
N LEU A 30 1.04 -2.90 -5.76
CA LEU A 30 0.06 -2.42 -4.80
C LEU A 30 -1.27 -3.12 -5.01
N ARG A 31 -2.06 -3.20 -3.95
CA ARG A 31 -3.41 -3.76 -4.01
C ARG A 31 -4.44 -2.68 -3.77
N ILE A 32 -5.50 -2.70 -4.59
CA ILE A 32 -6.72 -1.94 -4.31
C ILE A 32 -7.63 -2.87 -3.51
N HIS A 33 -7.99 -2.45 -2.31
CA HIS A 33 -8.88 -3.17 -1.43
C HIS A 33 -9.67 -2.15 -0.62
N ASP A 34 -10.98 -2.35 -0.46
CA ASP A 34 -11.84 -1.38 0.21
C ASP A 34 -11.72 0.02 -0.42
N GLU A 35 -11.65 0.06 -1.75
CA GLU A 35 -11.60 1.30 -2.54
C GLU A 35 -10.38 2.18 -2.25
N THR A 36 -9.30 1.61 -1.72
CA THR A 36 -8.07 2.35 -1.45
C THR A 36 -6.86 1.48 -1.72
N LEU A 37 -5.68 2.11 -1.67
CA LEU A 37 -4.42 1.43 -1.85
C LEU A 37 -3.80 1.13 -0.48
N TRP A 38 -3.02 0.05 -0.41
CA TRP A 38 -2.43 -0.42 0.83
C TRP A 38 -0.92 -0.62 0.66
N MET A 39 -0.14 -0.16 1.64
CA MET A 39 1.32 -0.30 1.69
C MET A 39 1.78 -0.66 3.08
N THR A 40 2.88 -1.42 3.13
CA THR A 40 3.61 -1.63 4.37
C THR A 40 4.54 -0.46 4.65
N GLN A 41 5.08 -0.38 5.85
CA GLN A 41 6.07 0.63 6.21
C GLN A 41 7.33 0.51 5.35
N GLN A 42 7.74 -0.71 5.04
CA GLN A 42 8.90 -0.93 4.20
C GLN A 42 8.67 -0.41 2.78
N MET A 43 7.49 -0.64 2.23
CA MET A 43 7.13 -0.12 0.91
C MET A 43 7.15 1.41 0.90
N MET A 44 6.65 2.05 1.96
CA MET A 44 6.70 3.50 2.08
C MET A 44 8.14 4.01 2.16
N ALA A 45 9.01 3.29 2.87
CA ALA A 45 10.42 3.66 2.94
C ALA A 45 11.07 3.63 1.56
N GLU A 46 10.76 2.63 0.75
CA GLU A 46 11.24 2.56 -0.63
C GLU A 46 10.67 3.69 -1.48
N LEU A 47 9.36 3.92 -1.37
CA LEU A 47 8.68 4.95 -2.14
C LEU A 47 9.28 6.32 -1.89
N PHE A 48 9.47 6.67 -0.62
CA PHE A 48 9.93 8.01 -0.22
C PHE A 48 11.44 8.11 -0.09
N GLN A 49 12.17 7.03 -0.35
CA GLN A 49 13.63 7.00 -0.27
C GLN A 49 14.13 7.42 1.09
N THR A 50 13.59 6.80 2.13
CA THR A 50 13.96 7.06 3.52
C THR A 50 14.05 5.75 4.28
N SER A 51 14.42 5.81 5.56
CA SER A 51 14.55 4.60 6.38
C SER A 51 13.19 4.15 6.91
N VAL A 52 13.10 2.85 7.23
CA VAL A 52 11.90 2.29 7.86
C VAL A 52 11.67 2.96 9.22
N GLN A 53 12.74 3.23 9.98
CA GLN A 53 12.62 3.92 11.27
C GLN A 53 11.98 5.29 11.11
N ASN A 54 12.33 6.02 10.04
CA ASN A 54 11.74 7.33 9.79
C ASN A 54 10.24 7.21 9.47
N ILE A 55 9.86 6.20 8.70
CA ILE A 55 8.45 5.94 8.42
C ILE A 55 7.71 5.59 9.70
N ILE A 56 8.27 4.72 10.54
CA ILE A 56 7.65 4.34 11.81
C ILE A 56 7.39 5.57 12.68
N MET A 57 8.39 6.47 12.75
CA MET A 57 8.26 7.71 13.51
C MET A 57 7.11 8.58 12.98
N HIS A 58 7.02 8.75 11.66
CA HIS A 58 5.97 9.58 11.07
C HIS A 58 4.59 8.97 11.28
N VAL A 59 4.45 7.66 11.10
CA VAL A 59 3.17 6.97 11.33
C VAL A 59 2.73 7.14 12.79
N LYS A 60 3.66 6.95 13.72
CA LYS A 60 3.37 7.12 15.15
C LYS A 60 2.90 8.55 15.44
N ASN A 61 3.61 9.53 14.92
CA ASN A 61 3.27 10.93 15.16
C ASN A 61 1.92 11.31 14.55
N ILE A 62 1.61 10.79 13.37
CA ILE A 62 0.31 11.03 12.73
C ILE A 62 -0.83 10.56 13.63
N TYR A 63 -0.71 9.37 14.20
CA TYR A 63 -1.74 8.86 15.12
C TYR A 63 -1.77 9.60 16.45
N GLU A 64 -0.61 9.90 17.02
CA GLU A 64 -0.55 10.63 18.28
C GLU A 64 -1.10 12.04 18.19
N GLU A 65 -0.90 12.70 17.05
CA GLU A 65 -1.41 14.06 16.82
C GLU A 65 -2.85 14.04 16.30
N THR A 66 -3.45 12.87 16.24
CA THR A 66 -4.85 12.67 15.81
C THR A 66 -5.14 13.19 14.40
N GLU A 67 -4.12 13.27 13.56
CA GLU A 67 -4.32 13.61 12.15
C GLU A 67 -5.16 12.54 11.46
N LEU A 68 -4.90 11.27 11.78
CA LEU A 68 -5.67 10.11 11.33
C LEU A 68 -5.95 9.20 12.50
N GLU A 69 -7.01 8.41 12.41
CA GLU A 69 -7.32 7.38 13.40
C GLU A 69 -6.86 6.02 12.89
N ARG A 70 -6.48 5.14 13.81
CA ARG A 70 -6.07 3.78 13.44
C ARG A 70 -7.18 3.02 12.75
N GLU A 71 -8.41 3.19 13.24
CA GLU A 71 -9.55 2.53 12.63
C GLU A 71 -9.72 3.02 11.19
N GLY A 72 -9.72 2.09 10.26
CA GLY A 72 -9.92 2.38 8.86
C GLY A 72 -8.65 2.78 8.10
N THR A 73 -7.55 3.10 8.79
CA THR A 73 -6.31 3.51 8.11
C THR A 73 -5.21 2.47 8.17
N CYS A 74 -5.37 1.43 8.97
CA CYS A 74 -4.44 0.31 8.96
C CYS A 74 -5.20 -1.00 9.17
N LYS A 75 -4.61 -2.07 8.63
CA LYS A 75 -5.12 -3.42 8.78
C LYS A 75 -3.95 -4.37 8.84
N ASP A 76 -4.10 -5.43 9.63
CA ASP A 76 -3.11 -6.48 9.71
C ASP A 76 -3.53 -7.62 8.79
N PHE A 77 -2.57 -8.07 7.97
CA PHE A 77 -2.76 -9.23 7.10
C PHE A 77 -1.75 -10.29 7.45
N LEU A 78 -2.17 -11.54 7.42
CA LEU A 78 -1.31 -12.67 7.73
C LEU A 78 -0.52 -13.05 6.48
N GLN A 79 0.81 -13.08 6.62
CA GLN A 79 1.70 -13.58 5.56
C GLN A 79 2.38 -14.85 6.00
N VAL A 80 2.51 -15.79 5.05
CA VAL A 80 3.27 -17.01 5.26
C VAL A 80 4.60 -16.85 4.55
N ARG A 81 5.70 -16.96 5.27
CA ARG A 81 7.04 -16.80 4.73
C ARG A 81 7.89 -18.03 5.02
N GLN A 82 8.80 -18.32 4.10
CA GLN A 82 9.83 -19.34 4.30
C GLN A 82 11.02 -18.70 4.99
N GLU A 83 11.31 -19.16 6.21
CA GLU A 83 12.47 -18.68 6.96
C GLU A 83 13.33 -19.92 7.28
N GLY A 84 14.44 -20.07 6.54
CA GLY A 84 15.26 -21.27 6.63
C GLY A 84 14.48 -22.50 6.19
N MET A 85 14.37 -23.48 7.09
CA MET A 85 13.65 -24.74 6.85
C MET A 85 12.20 -24.69 7.32
N ARG A 86 11.73 -23.55 7.78
CA ARG A 86 10.41 -23.44 8.40
C ARG A 86 9.53 -22.45 7.65
N GLN A 87 8.25 -22.76 7.60
CA GLN A 87 7.24 -21.79 7.22
C GLN A 87 6.79 -21.04 8.47
N VAL A 88 6.81 -19.73 8.40
CA VAL A 88 6.47 -18.88 9.52
C VAL A 88 5.31 -17.98 9.12
N ARG A 89 4.30 -17.89 9.98
CA ARG A 89 3.19 -16.96 9.79
C ARG A 89 3.48 -15.68 10.54
N ARG A 90 3.39 -14.55 9.82
CA ARG A 90 3.60 -13.25 10.44
C ARG A 90 2.45 -12.33 10.08
N SER A 91 2.00 -11.58 11.07
CA SER A 91 1.03 -10.52 10.86
C SER A 91 1.77 -9.26 10.44
N ILE A 92 1.39 -8.71 9.30
CA ILE A 92 2.02 -7.51 8.77
C ILE A 92 0.98 -6.43 8.65
N THR A 93 1.30 -5.24 9.17
CA THR A 93 0.39 -4.10 9.12
C THR A 93 0.54 -3.37 7.79
N PHE A 94 -0.57 -3.18 7.12
CA PHE A 94 -0.66 -2.37 5.92
C PHE A 94 -1.40 -1.07 6.25
N TYR A 95 -1.02 -0.01 5.58
CA TYR A 95 -1.60 1.32 5.77
C TYR A 95 -2.26 1.76 4.48
N ASN A 96 -3.39 2.46 4.61
CA ASN A 96 -4.15 2.87 3.44
C ASN A 96 -3.58 4.15 2.80
N LEU A 97 -4.21 4.58 1.71
CA LEU A 97 -3.75 5.74 0.95
C LEU A 97 -3.71 7.02 1.77
N ASP A 98 -4.67 7.22 2.68
CA ASP A 98 -4.67 8.42 3.53
C ASP A 98 -3.40 8.49 4.37
N MET A 99 -2.98 7.37 4.95
CA MET A 99 -1.73 7.33 5.71
C MET A 99 -0.53 7.56 4.79
N ILE A 100 -0.52 6.93 3.62
CA ILE A 100 0.59 7.08 2.67
C ILE A 100 0.76 8.55 2.28
N ILE A 101 -0.33 9.23 2.00
CA ILE A 101 -0.30 10.66 1.64
C ILE A 101 0.18 11.51 2.82
N SER A 102 -0.30 11.24 4.02
CA SER A 102 0.11 11.99 5.22
C SER A 102 1.60 11.84 5.49
N VAL A 103 2.12 10.61 5.36
CA VAL A 103 3.55 10.36 5.50
C VAL A 103 4.32 11.12 4.42
N GLY A 104 3.83 11.10 3.20
CA GLY A 104 4.47 11.80 2.08
C GLY A 104 4.61 13.30 2.34
N TYR A 105 3.61 13.92 2.93
CA TYR A 105 3.68 15.34 3.31
C TYR A 105 4.75 15.58 4.37
N ARG A 106 4.85 14.70 5.35
CA ARG A 106 5.84 14.86 6.44
C ARG A 106 7.26 14.63 5.96
N VAL A 107 7.45 13.70 5.05
CA VAL A 107 8.76 13.46 4.44
C VAL A 107 9.16 14.60 3.51
N ASN A 108 8.18 15.33 2.99
CA ASN A 108 8.38 16.48 2.09
C ASN A 108 9.22 16.10 0.88
N SER A 109 8.81 15.04 0.20
CA SER A 109 9.53 14.49 -0.94
C SER A 109 8.72 14.70 -2.23
N ILE A 110 9.43 15.00 -3.32
CA ILE A 110 8.79 15.07 -4.63
C ILE A 110 8.17 13.73 -5.03
N ARG A 111 8.73 12.63 -4.53
CA ARG A 111 8.18 11.30 -4.78
C ARG A 111 6.79 11.14 -4.18
N GLY A 112 6.55 11.78 -3.05
CA GLY A 112 5.21 11.80 -2.44
C GLY A 112 4.19 12.49 -3.32
N THR A 113 4.56 13.61 -3.91
CA THR A 113 3.69 14.33 -4.85
C THR A 113 3.43 13.51 -6.10
N GLN A 114 4.47 12.92 -6.66
CA GLN A 114 4.34 12.07 -7.85
C GLN A 114 3.44 10.87 -7.59
N PHE A 115 3.62 10.22 -6.45
CA PHE A 115 2.78 9.08 -6.09
C PHE A 115 1.34 9.50 -5.90
N ARG A 116 1.09 10.61 -5.22
CA ARG A 116 -0.27 11.09 -4.97
C ARG A 116 -1.01 11.36 -6.27
N ILE A 117 -0.35 11.98 -7.24
CA ILE A 117 -0.94 12.26 -8.55
C ILE A 117 -1.30 10.95 -9.25
N TRP A 118 -0.36 10.00 -9.27
CA TRP A 118 -0.60 8.69 -9.89
C TRP A 118 -1.75 7.94 -9.19
N ALA A 119 -1.75 7.93 -7.86
CA ALA A 119 -2.74 7.19 -7.10
C ALA A 119 -4.15 7.77 -7.32
N THR A 120 -4.26 9.09 -7.32
CA THR A 120 -5.54 9.75 -7.56
C THR A 120 -6.09 9.37 -8.94
N GLN A 121 -5.25 9.41 -9.96
CA GLN A 121 -5.67 9.06 -11.31
C GLN A 121 -6.04 7.59 -11.42
N SER A 122 -5.23 6.71 -10.85
CA SER A 122 -5.45 5.26 -10.94
C SER A 122 -6.71 4.82 -10.22
N LEU A 123 -6.98 5.37 -9.04
CA LEU A 123 -8.20 5.06 -8.32
C LEU A 123 -9.44 5.59 -9.04
N LYS A 124 -9.33 6.78 -9.62
CA LYS A 124 -10.42 7.34 -10.40
C LYS A 124 -10.77 6.45 -11.58
N GLU A 125 -9.77 6.00 -12.33
CA GLU A 125 -9.97 5.09 -13.45
C GLU A 125 -10.58 3.78 -13.01
N TYR A 126 -10.12 3.24 -11.90
CA TYR A 126 -10.64 1.98 -11.36
C TYR A 126 -12.13 2.13 -11.01
N MET A 127 -12.52 3.21 -10.37
CA MET A 127 -13.91 3.42 -9.97
C MET A 127 -14.82 3.66 -11.18
N ILE A 128 -14.35 4.39 -12.18
CA ILE A 128 -15.12 4.59 -13.42
C ILE A 128 -15.33 3.26 -14.13
N LYS A 129 -14.31 2.44 -14.22
CA LYS A 129 -14.41 1.11 -14.83
C LYS A 129 -15.41 0.23 -14.09
N GLY A 130 -15.40 0.27 -12.75
CA GLY A 130 -16.34 -0.47 -11.94
C GLY A 130 -17.77 -0.04 -12.17
N VAL A 131 -18.03 1.25 -12.24
CA VAL A 131 -19.36 1.79 -12.53
C VAL A 131 -19.84 1.35 -13.92
N ALA A 132 -18.97 1.42 -14.92
CA ALA A 132 -19.33 1.01 -16.28
C ALA A 132 -19.69 -0.47 -16.34
N ILE A 133 -18.98 -1.32 -15.61
CA ILE A 133 -19.29 -2.75 -15.55
C ILE A 133 -20.64 -2.98 -14.88
N ASP A 134 -20.92 -2.28 -13.80
CA ASP A 134 -22.20 -2.40 -13.09
C ASP A 134 -23.36 -1.95 -13.97
N ASP A 135 -23.18 -0.86 -14.71
CA ASP A 135 -24.22 -0.41 -15.65
C ASP A 135 -24.53 -1.46 -16.70
N GLU A 136 -23.53 -2.15 -17.22
CA GLU A 136 -23.72 -3.22 -18.17
C GLU A 136 -24.50 -4.38 -17.57
N ARG A 137 -24.29 -4.68 -16.29
CA ARG A 137 -25.02 -5.75 -15.62
C ARG A 137 -26.49 -5.43 -15.43
N LEU A 138 -26.81 -4.18 -15.31
CA LEU A 138 -28.20 -3.76 -15.10
C LEU A 138 -29.01 -3.74 -16.37
N LYS A 139 -28.38 -3.87 -17.50
CA LYS A 139 -29.06 -3.98 -18.78
C LYS A 139 -29.45 -5.42 -19.05
#